data_653254c52c7edeb7466b47eb51742dec
#
_entry.id   653254c52c7edeb7466b47eb51742dec
#
_cell.length_a   1.000
_cell.length_b   1.000
_cell.length_c   1.000
_cell.angle_alpha   90.00
_cell.angle_beta   90.00
_cell.angle_gamma   90.00
#
_symmetry.space_group_name_H-M   'P 1'
#
loop_
_entity.id
_entity.type
_entity.pdbx_description
1 polymer ?
#
loop_
_entity_poly.entity_id
_entity_poly.type
_entity_poly.pdbx_seq_one_letter_code
_entity_poly.pdbx_strand_id
1 'polypeptide(L)'
;MKSTAIGTAMLLVCVGMLSAQAPAAPKPGPEHERLGAFVGNWTFAGEMKPGPMGPGGKITGTDRIQWMPGNFFLERRFEGTGPMGKISGLEIMGYDPVKKTHTFTLVTASDRTVPER
;
A
#
# COMPACT_ATOMS: atom_id res chain seq x y z
N MET A 1 -68.70 -17.59 45.59
CA MET A 1 -67.28 -17.14 45.51
C MET A 1 -66.89 -17.05 44.04
N LYS A 2 -66.69 -15.89 43.56
CA LYS A 2 -66.25 -15.66 42.16
C LYS A 2 -64.75 -15.34 42.14
N SER A 3 -63.98 -16.24 41.59
CA SER A 3 -62.56 -16.02 41.39
C SER A 3 -62.38 -15.25 40.07
N THR A 4 -61.96 -14.04 40.18
CA THR A 4 -61.55 -13.24 39.01
C THR A 4 -60.11 -13.59 38.71
N ALA A 5 -59.87 -14.33 37.64
CA ALA A 5 -58.54 -14.55 37.15
C ALA A 5 -58.14 -13.32 36.33
N ILE A 6 -57.25 -12.54 36.87
CA ILE A 6 -56.62 -11.44 36.12
C ILE A 6 -55.49 -12.05 35.30
N GLY A 7 -55.77 -12.22 34.02
CA GLY A 7 -54.74 -12.59 33.06
C GLY A 7 -53.78 -11.41 32.81
N THR A 8 -52.61 -11.50 33.37
CA THR A 8 -51.54 -10.57 33.05
C THR A 8 -50.99 -10.92 31.67
N ALA A 9 -51.40 -10.15 30.66
CA ALA A 9 -50.79 -10.23 29.35
C ALA A 9 -49.36 -9.64 29.43
N MET A 10 -48.38 -10.51 29.44
CA MET A 10 -46.97 -10.14 29.34
C MET A 10 -46.66 -9.78 27.89
N LEU A 11 -46.64 -8.48 27.63
CA LEU A 11 -46.25 -7.93 26.34
C LEU A 11 -44.76 -8.12 26.20
N LEU A 12 -44.32 -9.17 25.47
CA LEU A 12 -42.93 -9.32 25.06
C LEU A 12 -42.63 -8.25 23.98
N VAL A 13 -42.03 -7.15 24.39
CA VAL A 13 -41.44 -6.21 23.47
C VAL A 13 -40.14 -6.84 22.97
N CYS A 14 -40.18 -7.50 21.83
CA CYS A 14 -38.99 -7.85 21.09
C CYS A 14 -38.37 -6.56 20.57
N VAL A 15 -37.46 -6.01 21.35
CA VAL A 15 -36.56 -4.97 20.85
C VAL A 15 -35.62 -5.66 19.85
N GLY A 16 -35.99 -5.63 18.58
CA GLY A 16 -35.11 -6.02 17.50
C GLY A 16 -33.93 -5.07 17.54
N MET A 17 -32.80 -5.54 18.04
CA MET A 17 -31.54 -4.84 17.84
C MET A 17 -31.26 -4.86 16.34
N LEU A 18 -31.55 -3.78 15.65
CA LEU A 18 -30.99 -3.51 14.35
C LEU A 18 -29.48 -3.36 14.58
N SER A 19 -28.76 -4.47 14.38
CA SER A 19 -27.32 -4.39 14.23
C SER A 19 -27.05 -3.61 12.97
N ALA A 20 -26.74 -2.32 13.12
CA ALA A 20 -26.20 -1.54 12.03
C ALA A 20 -24.90 -2.22 11.64
N GLN A 21 -24.91 -2.98 10.53
CA GLN A 21 -23.69 -3.53 9.97
C GLN A 21 -22.83 -2.36 9.53
N ALA A 22 -21.60 -2.29 10.05
CA ALA A 22 -20.62 -1.36 9.54
C ALA A 22 -20.50 -1.56 8.01
N PRO A 23 -20.38 -0.48 7.21
CA PRO A 23 -20.18 -0.63 5.79
C PRO A 23 -18.97 -1.54 5.55
N ALA A 24 -19.11 -2.48 4.60
CA ALA A 24 -18.03 -3.38 4.23
C ALA A 24 -16.79 -2.57 3.85
N ALA A 25 -15.61 -2.98 4.35
CA ALA A 25 -14.36 -2.35 3.98
C ALA A 25 -14.18 -2.40 2.45
N PRO A 26 -13.69 -1.35 1.82
CA PRO A 26 -13.45 -1.35 0.39
C PRO A 26 -12.47 -2.47 0.03
N LYS A 27 -12.68 -3.09 -1.13
CA LYS A 27 -11.82 -4.15 -1.66
C LYS A 27 -11.01 -3.62 -2.83
N PRO A 28 -9.79 -4.14 -3.03
CA PRO A 28 -9.02 -3.83 -4.23
C PRO A 28 -9.80 -4.18 -5.50
N GLY A 29 -9.73 -3.31 -6.50
CA GLY A 29 -10.32 -3.54 -7.81
C GLY A 29 -9.32 -4.13 -8.82
N PRO A 30 -9.75 -4.31 -10.09
CA PRO A 30 -8.91 -4.90 -11.14
C PRO A 30 -7.60 -4.15 -11.37
N GLU A 31 -7.60 -2.84 -11.26
CA GLU A 31 -6.40 -2.01 -11.46
C GLU A 31 -5.39 -2.21 -10.32
N HIS A 32 -5.86 -2.44 -9.10
CA HIS A 32 -5.00 -2.81 -7.98
C HIS A 32 -4.41 -4.21 -8.22
N GLU A 33 -5.20 -5.17 -8.66
CA GLU A 33 -4.74 -6.53 -8.93
C GLU A 33 -3.64 -6.59 -9.99
N ARG A 34 -3.69 -5.72 -11.00
CA ARG A 34 -2.66 -5.60 -12.03
C ARG A 34 -1.29 -5.23 -11.47
N LEU A 35 -1.22 -4.51 -10.37
CA LEU A 35 0.03 -4.21 -9.68
C LEU A 35 0.74 -5.49 -9.21
N GLY A 36 0.01 -6.57 -9.00
CA GLY A 36 0.56 -7.86 -8.60
C GLY A 36 1.60 -8.45 -9.55
N ALA A 37 1.61 -8.02 -10.81
CA ALA A 37 2.61 -8.43 -11.79
C ALA A 37 4.04 -8.00 -11.39
N PHE A 38 4.18 -6.98 -10.56
CA PHE A 38 5.48 -6.49 -10.08
C PHE A 38 5.97 -7.21 -8.82
N VAL A 39 5.12 -7.99 -8.15
CA VAL A 39 5.50 -8.70 -6.93
C VAL A 39 6.64 -9.68 -7.20
N GLY A 40 7.67 -9.65 -6.39
CA GLY A 40 8.80 -10.56 -6.48
C GLY A 40 10.12 -9.92 -6.10
N ASN A 41 11.16 -10.70 -6.31
CA ASN A 41 12.54 -10.25 -6.17
C ASN A 41 13.14 -10.08 -7.57
N TRP A 42 13.64 -8.90 -7.85
CA TRP A 42 14.13 -8.51 -9.16
C TRP A 42 15.59 -8.06 -9.05
N THR A 43 16.32 -8.26 -10.12
CA THR A 43 17.61 -7.61 -10.32
C THR A 43 17.47 -6.60 -11.42
N PHE A 44 18.14 -5.47 -11.29
CA PHE A 44 18.22 -4.50 -12.36
C PHE A 44 19.67 -4.19 -12.72
N ALA A 45 19.89 -3.94 -13.99
CA ALA A 45 21.17 -3.52 -14.52
C ALA A 45 20.91 -2.58 -15.68
N GLY A 46 21.70 -1.53 -15.76
CA GLY A 46 21.56 -0.52 -16.81
C GLY A 46 22.73 0.43 -16.84
N GLU A 47 22.58 1.47 -17.61
CA GLU A 47 23.56 2.54 -17.75
C GLU A 47 22.86 3.89 -17.65
N MET A 48 23.33 4.71 -16.73
CA MET A 48 22.88 6.09 -16.60
C MET A 48 23.68 6.94 -17.57
N LYS A 49 22.97 7.74 -18.36
CA LYS A 49 23.62 8.70 -19.26
C LYS A 49 24.21 9.87 -18.48
N PRO A 50 25.30 10.46 -18.96
CA PRO A 50 25.81 11.72 -18.43
C PRO A 50 24.73 12.81 -18.48
N GLY A 51 24.67 13.64 -17.43
CA GLY A 51 23.70 14.71 -17.34
C GLY A 51 24.01 15.65 -16.18
N PRO A 52 23.05 16.54 -15.82
CA PRO A 52 23.25 17.53 -14.74
C PRO A 52 23.53 16.88 -13.37
N MET A 53 23.15 15.62 -13.20
CA MET A 53 23.33 14.86 -11.97
C MET A 53 24.70 14.16 -11.85
N GLY A 54 25.49 14.14 -12.92
CA GLY A 54 26.82 13.53 -12.92
C GLY A 54 27.24 12.91 -14.24
N PRO A 55 28.42 12.24 -14.26
CA PRO A 55 29.04 11.73 -15.49
C PRO A 55 28.36 10.49 -16.08
N GLY A 56 27.39 9.92 -15.40
CA GLY A 56 26.80 8.66 -15.81
C GLY A 56 27.64 7.45 -15.44
N GLY A 57 27.23 6.27 -15.90
CA GLY A 57 27.90 5.00 -15.66
C GLY A 57 26.92 3.87 -15.33
N LYS A 58 27.47 2.71 -15.01
CA LYS A 58 26.68 1.51 -14.73
C LYS A 58 25.88 1.64 -13.44
N ILE A 59 24.66 1.11 -13.47
CA ILE A 59 23.79 0.97 -12.32
C ILE A 59 23.35 -0.48 -12.22
N THR A 60 23.47 -1.06 -11.04
CA THR A 60 23.01 -2.42 -10.76
C THR A 60 22.41 -2.48 -9.38
N GLY A 61 21.49 -3.39 -9.19
CA GLY A 61 20.89 -3.60 -7.87
C GLY A 61 19.80 -4.64 -7.85
N THR A 62 19.08 -4.64 -6.75
CA THR A 62 17.99 -5.56 -6.48
C THR A 62 16.75 -4.81 -6.01
N ASP A 63 15.59 -5.31 -6.43
CA ASP A 63 14.29 -4.88 -5.98
C ASP A 63 13.59 -6.00 -5.22
N ARG A 64 12.98 -5.67 -4.12
CA ARG A 64 12.05 -6.54 -3.43
C ARG A 64 10.69 -5.85 -3.40
N ILE A 65 9.72 -6.43 -4.07
CA ILE A 65 8.38 -5.87 -4.24
C ILE A 65 7.37 -6.81 -3.63
N GLN A 66 6.57 -6.31 -2.71
CA GLN A 66 5.55 -7.08 -2.01
C GLN A 66 4.30 -6.25 -1.75
N TRP A 67 3.18 -6.95 -1.57
CA TRP A 67 1.94 -6.31 -1.15
C TRP A 67 2.04 -5.76 0.28
N MET A 68 1.52 -4.57 0.46
CA MET A 68 1.18 -4.08 1.78
C MET A 68 -0.13 -4.72 2.26
N PRO A 69 -0.35 -4.84 3.58
CA PRO A 69 -1.61 -5.36 4.10
C PRO A 69 -2.82 -4.66 3.47
N GLY A 70 -3.81 -5.46 3.05
CA GLY A 70 -5.02 -4.97 2.36
C GLY A 70 -4.95 -4.99 0.84
N ASN A 71 -3.77 -5.19 0.24
CA ASN A 71 -3.57 -5.34 -1.21
C ASN A 71 -4.01 -4.13 -2.06
N PHE A 72 -3.91 -2.93 -1.51
CA PHE A 72 -4.11 -1.68 -2.25
C PHE A 72 -2.80 -1.08 -2.77
N PHE A 73 -1.70 -1.35 -2.08
CA PHE A 73 -0.39 -0.79 -2.37
C PHE A 73 0.68 -1.87 -2.41
N LEU A 74 1.66 -1.67 -3.28
CA LEU A 74 2.92 -2.40 -3.26
C LEU A 74 3.98 -1.57 -2.56
N GLU A 75 4.81 -2.24 -1.79
CA GLU A 75 6.04 -1.72 -1.24
C GLU A 75 7.21 -2.27 -2.03
N ARG A 76 8.01 -1.38 -2.62
CA ARG A 76 9.24 -1.73 -3.30
C ARG A 76 10.42 -1.22 -2.48
N ARG A 77 11.29 -2.12 -2.07
CA ARG A 77 12.58 -1.78 -1.48
C ARG A 77 13.66 -2.10 -2.48
N PHE A 78 14.51 -1.14 -2.73
CA PHE A 78 15.63 -1.33 -3.64
C PHE A 78 16.95 -0.96 -3.01
N GLU A 79 17.97 -1.68 -3.43
CA GLU A 79 19.36 -1.46 -3.06
C GLU A 79 20.22 -1.67 -4.29
N GLY A 80 21.24 -0.86 -4.44
CA GLY A 80 22.12 -1.00 -5.57
C GLY A 80 23.33 -0.10 -5.51
N THR A 81 24.05 -0.07 -6.61
CA THR A 81 25.22 0.78 -6.80
C THR A 81 25.14 1.48 -8.14
N GLY A 82 25.37 2.75 -8.15
CA GLY A 82 25.39 3.60 -9.35
C GLY A 82 26.69 4.42 -9.42
N PRO A 83 26.79 5.31 -10.41
CA PRO A 83 27.97 6.15 -10.61
C PRO A 83 28.36 7.02 -9.41
N MET A 84 27.38 7.36 -8.58
CA MET A 84 27.58 8.19 -7.38
C MET A 84 27.65 7.39 -6.08
N GLY A 85 27.80 6.07 -6.15
CA GLY A 85 27.90 5.18 -5.00
C GLY A 85 26.64 4.37 -4.72
N LYS A 86 26.46 3.98 -3.49
CA LYS A 86 25.32 3.18 -3.05
C LYS A 86 24.01 3.95 -3.16
N ILE A 87 23.00 3.28 -3.65
CA ILE A 87 21.63 3.76 -3.70
C ILE A 87 20.71 2.83 -2.95
N SER A 88 19.77 3.37 -2.23
CA SER A 88 18.69 2.60 -1.60
C SER A 88 17.45 3.44 -1.48
N GLY A 89 16.31 2.81 -1.40
CA GLY A 89 15.07 3.54 -1.24
C GLY A 89 13.87 2.64 -1.05
N LEU A 90 12.77 3.32 -0.86
CA LEU A 90 11.45 2.76 -0.70
C LEU A 90 10.51 3.47 -1.68
N GLU A 91 9.75 2.69 -2.42
CA GLU A 91 8.70 3.19 -3.28
C GLU A 91 7.37 2.55 -2.91
N ILE A 92 6.35 3.36 -2.80
CA ILE A 92 4.97 2.90 -2.63
C ILE A 92 4.25 3.10 -3.95
N MET A 93 3.73 2.01 -4.48
CA MET A 93 3.00 1.96 -5.74
C MET A 93 1.53 1.68 -5.46
N GLY A 94 0.64 2.44 -6.07
CA GLY A 94 -0.79 2.31 -5.87
C GLY A 94 -1.59 2.73 -7.09
N TYR A 95 -2.90 2.85 -6.89
CA TYR A 95 -3.84 3.30 -7.91
C TYR A 95 -4.87 4.23 -7.31
N ASP A 96 -5.05 5.38 -7.92
CA ASP A 96 -6.09 6.35 -7.56
C ASP A 96 -7.33 6.10 -8.45
N PRO A 97 -8.43 5.57 -7.90
CA PRO A 97 -9.62 5.25 -8.67
C PRO A 97 -10.41 6.49 -9.11
N VAL A 98 -10.22 7.62 -8.42
CA VAL A 98 -10.88 8.88 -8.78
C VAL A 98 -10.23 9.49 -10.00
N LYS A 99 -8.92 9.58 -9.99
CA LYS A 99 -8.12 10.10 -11.10
C LYS A 99 -7.84 9.06 -12.18
N LYS A 100 -8.13 7.78 -11.92
CA LYS A 100 -7.85 6.64 -12.80
C LYS A 100 -6.39 6.57 -13.22
N THR A 101 -5.49 6.79 -12.27
CA THR A 101 -4.04 6.80 -12.51
C THR A 101 -3.32 5.95 -11.47
N HIS A 102 -2.23 5.33 -11.91
CA HIS A 102 -1.27 4.72 -10.99
C HIS A 102 -0.47 5.80 -10.28
N THR A 103 -0.16 5.54 -9.03
CA THR A 103 0.57 6.47 -8.16
C THR A 103 1.88 5.85 -7.71
N PHE A 104 2.92 6.68 -7.62
CA PHE A 104 4.25 6.27 -7.17
C PHE A 104 4.77 7.32 -6.19
N THR A 105 5.20 6.86 -5.03
CA THR A 105 5.85 7.72 -4.04
C THR A 105 7.20 7.13 -3.71
N LEU A 106 8.26 7.85 -4.02
CA LEU A 106 9.63 7.42 -3.87
C LEU A 106 10.31 8.18 -2.73
N VAL A 107 10.93 7.43 -1.82
CA VAL A 107 11.80 7.95 -0.77
C VAL A 107 13.17 7.33 -0.96
N THR A 108 14.16 8.14 -1.27
CA THR A 108 15.54 7.70 -1.45
C THR A 108 16.40 8.12 -0.27
N ALA A 109 17.25 7.21 0.18
CA ALA A 109 18.40 7.53 1.00
C ALA A 109 19.63 7.53 0.11
N SER A 110 20.21 8.68 -0.12
CA SER A 110 21.55 8.78 -0.69
C SER A 110 22.53 8.94 0.47
N ASP A 111 23.61 8.17 0.46
CA ASP A 111 24.73 8.35 1.37
C ASP A 111 25.51 9.62 0.99
N ARG A 112 24.79 10.73 1.02
CA ARG A 112 25.43 12.05 0.96
C ARG A 112 25.73 12.43 2.39
N THR A 113 26.95 12.20 2.82
CA THR A 113 27.55 12.97 3.91
C THR A 113 27.45 14.44 3.49
N VAL A 114 26.45 15.13 4.01
CA VAL A 114 26.41 16.58 3.96
C VAL A 114 27.59 17.02 4.84
N PRO A 115 28.60 17.70 4.31
CA PRO A 115 29.63 18.23 5.17
C PRO A 115 28.96 19.22 6.12
N GLU A 116 29.08 18.95 7.41
CA GLU A 116 28.66 19.88 8.43
C GLU A 116 29.38 21.22 8.21
N ARG A 117 28.61 22.26 8.10
CA ARG A 117 29.13 23.63 8.06
C ARG A 117 29.45 24.12 9.45
#